data_2751d7f8f9fed931de6754c5a287fc07
#
_entry.id   2751d7f8f9fed931de6754c5a287fc07
#
_cell.length_a   1.000
_cell.length_b   1.000
_cell.length_c   1.000
_cell.angle_alpha   90.00
_cell.angle_beta   90.00
_cell.angle_gamma   90.00
#
_symmetry.space_group_name_H-M   'P 1'
#
loop_
_entity.id
_entity.type
_entity.pdbx_description
1 polymer ?
#
loop_
_entity_poly.entity_id
_entity_poly.type
_entity_poly.pdbx_seq_one_letter_code
_entity_poly.pdbx_strand_id
1 'polypeptide(L)'
;MNLVNNVTLIGNLGADPKIREFENGNMVANFSIATKEYYREKDEFKSKTYWHNIVAWGNAAKKVQDKCVKGSEVVLNGKLTNRSYEDSKGVKHWVYEVVVNEIICRPKSA
;
A
#
# COMPACT_ATOMS: atom_id res chain seq x y z
N MET A 1 5.11 -14.31 12.54
CA MET A 1 5.05 -12.82 12.64
C MET A 1 6.44 -12.27 12.95
N ASN A 2 6.87 -11.30 12.20
CA ASN A 2 8.15 -10.63 12.45
C ASN A 2 7.91 -9.39 13.33
N LEU A 3 8.36 -9.44 14.58
CA LEU A 3 8.14 -8.34 15.51
C LEU A 3 9.15 -7.19 15.36
N VAL A 4 10.22 -7.42 14.61
CA VAL A 4 11.26 -6.40 14.39
C VAL A 4 10.78 -5.33 13.41
N ASN A 5 10.05 -5.77 12.37
CA ASN A 5 9.58 -4.86 11.33
C ASN A 5 8.21 -5.37 10.85
N ASN A 6 7.16 -4.86 11.46
CA ASN A 6 5.80 -5.33 11.23
C ASN A 6 4.87 -4.13 11.13
N VAL A 7 4.21 -4.00 9.99
CA VAL A 7 3.24 -2.94 9.73
C VAL A 7 1.92 -3.58 9.35
N THR A 8 0.85 -3.20 10.03
CA THR A 8 -0.50 -3.62 9.70
C THR A 8 -1.31 -2.38 9.37
N LEU A 9 -1.94 -2.38 8.19
CA LEU A 9 -2.72 -1.25 7.72
C LEU A 9 -4.09 -1.72 7.24
N ILE A 10 -5.09 -0.91 7.49
CA ILE A 10 -6.44 -1.07 6.95
C ILE A 10 -6.79 0.23 6.26
N GLY A 11 -7.04 0.15 4.97
CA GLY A 11 -7.34 1.36 4.22
C GLY A 11 -7.94 1.06 2.85
N ASN A 12 -8.12 2.11 2.08
CA ASN A 12 -8.77 2.01 0.77
C ASN A 12 -7.81 2.48 -0.32
N LEU A 13 -7.83 1.78 -1.46
CA LEU A 13 -7.01 2.17 -2.59
C LEU A 13 -7.46 3.52 -3.15
N GLY A 14 -6.49 4.40 -3.40
CA GLY A 14 -6.76 5.71 -3.99
C GLY A 14 -6.90 5.70 -5.51
N ALA A 15 -6.40 4.64 -6.14
CA ALA A 15 -6.45 4.45 -7.59
C ALA A 15 -6.34 2.96 -7.88
N ASP A 16 -6.58 2.59 -9.14
CA ASP A 16 -6.37 1.20 -9.54
C ASP A 16 -4.90 0.83 -9.38
N PRO A 17 -4.59 -0.40 -8.92
CA PRO A 17 -3.21 -0.81 -8.75
C PRO A 17 -2.49 -0.90 -10.10
N LYS A 18 -1.21 -0.57 -10.10
CA LYS A 18 -0.35 -0.71 -11.27
C LYS A 18 0.32 -2.07 -11.21
N ILE A 19 0.02 -2.89 -12.21
CA ILE A 19 0.52 -4.26 -12.26
C ILE A 19 1.62 -4.34 -13.31
N ARG A 20 2.72 -4.97 -12.96
CA ARG A 20 3.81 -5.24 -13.89
C ARG A 20 4.19 -6.71 -13.81
N GLU A 21 4.24 -7.36 -14.96
CA GLU A 21 4.64 -8.75 -15.07
C GLU A 21 5.99 -8.82 -15.78
N PHE A 22 6.90 -9.57 -15.20
CA PHE A 22 8.26 -9.74 -15.75
C PHE A 22 8.35 -10.99 -16.60
N GLU A 23 9.35 -11.04 -17.48
CA GLU A 23 9.55 -12.18 -18.40
C GLU A 23 9.67 -13.53 -17.70
N ASN A 24 10.22 -13.53 -16.49
CA ASN A 24 10.39 -14.78 -15.72
C ASN A 24 9.10 -15.21 -14.99
N GLY A 25 7.98 -14.53 -15.25
CA GLY A 25 6.70 -14.85 -14.62
C GLY A 25 6.45 -14.16 -13.30
N ASN A 26 7.42 -13.41 -12.78
CA ASN A 26 7.21 -12.65 -11.55
C ASN A 26 6.28 -11.47 -11.81
N MET A 27 5.52 -11.12 -10.79
CA MET A 27 4.55 -10.03 -10.87
C MET A 27 4.73 -9.09 -9.68
N VAL A 28 4.60 -7.80 -9.93
CA VAL A 28 4.59 -6.79 -8.86
C VAL A 28 3.36 -5.90 -9.03
N ALA A 29 2.74 -5.57 -7.92
CA ALA A 29 1.65 -4.60 -7.87
C ALA A 29 2.09 -3.42 -7.01
N ASN A 30 1.91 -2.22 -7.55
CA ASN A 30 2.18 -0.97 -6.84
C ASN A 30 0.88 -0.21 -6.69
N PHE A 31 0.58 0.19 -5.48
CA PHE A 31 -0.64 0.95 -5.21
C PHE A 31 -0.46 1.78 -3.94
N SER A 32 -1.36 2.72 -3.74
CA SER A 32 -1.38 3.48 -2.51
C SER A 32 -2.72 3.29 -1.81
N ILE A 33 -2.67 3.31 -0.50
CA ILE A 33 -3.88 3.22 0.32
C ILE A 33 -3.96 4.42 1.25
N ALA A 34 -5.18 4.82 1.54
CA ALA A 34 -5.46 5.87 2.50
C ALA A 34 -5.94 5.24 3.80
N THR A 35 -5.29 5.59 4.89
CA THR A 35 -5.77 5.26 6.23
C THR A 35 -6.27 6.54 6.88
N LYS A 36 -7.37 6.45 7.62
CA LYS A 36 -7.95 7.62 8.28
C LYS A 36 -7.86 7.48 9.79
N GLU A 37 -7.45 8.56 10.41
CA GLU A 37 -7.44 8.68 11.85
C GLU A 37 -8.47 9.74 12.25
N TYR A 38 -9.37 9.37 13.15
CA TYR A 38 -10.38 10.29 13.65
C TYR A 38 -9.99 10.75 15.04
N TYR A 39 -10.08 12.03 15.27
CA TYR A 39 -9.73 12.62 16.57
C TYR A 39 -10.66 13.75 16.91
N ARG A 40 -10.69 14.10 18.19
CA ARG A 40 -11.52 15.19 18.70
C ARG A 40 -10.62 16.35 19.12
N GLU A 41 -10.94 17.51 18.62
CA GLU A 41 -10.24 18.74 18.98
C GLU A 41 -11.25 19.84 19.21
N LYS A 42 -11.21 20.48 20.39
CA LYS A 42 -12.12 21.60 20.75
C LYS A 42 -13.60 21.26 20.49
N ASP A 43 -14.04 20.09 20.92
CA ASP A 43 -15.41 19.58 20.75
C ASP A 43 -15.83 19.32 19.31
N GLU A 44 -14.90 19.36 18.37
CA GLU A 44 -15.15 18.99 16.97
C GLU A 44 -14.49 17.67 16.62
N PHE A 45 -15.20 16.85 15.84
CA PHE A 45 -14.60 15.65 15.27
C PHE A 45 -13.87 16.01 13.99
N LYS A 46 -12.61 15.63 13.91
CA LYS A 46 -11.75 15.85 12.75
C LYS A 46 -11.19 14.54 12.28
N SER A 47 -10.77 14.49 11.03
CA SER A 47 -10.08 13.33 10.48
C SER A 47 -8.79 13.76 9.81
N LYS A 48 -7.84 12.85 9.80
CA LYS A 48 -6.58 13.03 9.10
C LYS A 48 -6.33 11.80 8.24
N THR A 49 -5.95 12.02 7.00
CA THR A 49 -5.70 10.95 6.05
C THR A 49 -4.19 10.82 5.84
N TYR A 50 -3.72 9.58 5.94
CA TYR A 50 -2.33 9.25 5.64
C TYR A 50 -2.31 8.36 4.40
N TRP A 51 -1.39 8.66 3.48
CA TRP A 51 -1.20 7.88 2.27
C TRP A 51 0.02 7.01 2.41
N HIS A 52 -0.10 5.75 2.06
CA HIS A 52 0.97 4.77 2.17
C HIS A 52 1.24 4.14 0.81
N ASN A 53 2.51 4.03 0.46
CA ASN A 53 2.94 3.34 -0.74
C ASN A 53 3.09 1.86 -0.44
N ILE A 54 2.44 1.03 -1.24
CA ILE A 54 2.38 -0.42 -1.00
C ILE A 54 2.92 -1.15 -2.22
N VAL A 55 3.73 -2.17 -1.95
CA VAL A 55 4.32 -3.03 -2.98
C VAL A 55 3.97 -4.47 -2.65
N ALA A 56 3.38 -5.17 -3.59
CA ALA A 56 3.05 -6.59 -3.45
C ALA A 56 3.75 -7.38 -4.55
N TRP A 57 4.34 -8.51 -4.18
CA TRP A 57 5.06 -9.37 -5.10
C TRP A 57 4.38 -10.74 -5.21
N GLY A 58 4.53 -11.37 -6.35
CA GLY A 58 4.12 -12.76 -6.55
C GLY A 58 2.65 -13.00 -6.29
N ASN A 59 2.33 -13.95 -5.41
CA ASN A 59 0.95 -14.31 -5.11
C ASN A 59 0.15 -13.16 -4.51
N ALA A 60 0.78 -12.30 -3.72
CA ALA A 60 0.12 -11.12 -3.19
C ALA A 60 -0.24 -10.15 -4.32
N ALA A 61 0.65 -9.98 -5.29
CA ALA A 61 0.38 -9.14 -6.46
C ALA A 61 -0.78 -9.67 -7.27
N LYS A 62 -0.86 -10.99 -7.43
CA LYS A 62 -1.95 -11.61 -8.16
C LYS A 62 -3.29 -11.41 -7.45
N LYS A 63 -3.33 -11.52 -6.14
CA LYS A 63 -4.53 -11.20 -5.37
C LYS A 63 -4.99 -9.77 -5.60
N VAL A 64 -4.05 -8.84 -5.59
CA VAL A 64 -4.34 -7.43 -5.84
C VAL A 64 -4.91 -7.24 -7.23
N GLN A 65 -4.29 -7.85 -8.24
CA GLN A 65 -4.76 -7.78 -9.62
C GLN A 65 -6.18 -8.30 -9.76
N ASP A 66 -6.46 -9.45 -9.14
CA ASP A 66 -7.74 -10.13 -9.31
C ASP A 66 -8.89 -9.47 -8.51
N LYS A 67 -8.59 -8.84 -7.39
CA LYS A 67 -9.62 -8.43 -6.42
C LYS A 67 -9.66 -6.95 -6.08
N CYS A 68 -8.65 -6.19 -6.42
CA CYS A 68 -8.56 -4.80 -5.96
C CYS A 68 -8.71 -3.82 -7.10
N VAL A 69 -9.54 -2.81 -6.87
CA VAL A 69 -9.72 -1.67 -7.76
C VAL A 69 -9.73 -0.40 -6.92
N LYS A 70 -9.75 0.74 -7.57
CA LYS A 70 -9.88 2.03 -6.89
C LYS A 70 -11.05 1.98 -5.91
N GLY A 71 -10.80 2.34 -4.66
CA GLY A 71 -11.81 2.37 -3.60
C GLY A 71 -11.96 1.08 -2.82
N SER A 72 -11.36 -0.02 -3.26
CA SER A 72 -11.39 -1.29 -2.52
C SER A 72 -10.77 -1.13 -1.14
N GLU A 73 -11.35 -1.77 -0.14
CA GLU A 73 -10.78 -1.84 1.20
C GLU A 73 -9.82 -3.02 1.28
N VAL A 74 -8.66 -2.79 1.85
CA VAL A 74 -7.68 -3.85 2.08
C VAL A 74 -7.23 -3.86 3.53
N VAL A 75 -6.94 -5.05 4.02
CA VAL A 75 -6.25 -5.27 5.29
C VAL A 75 -4.95 -5.96 4.92
N LEU A 76 -3.84 -5.34 5.26
CA LEU A 76 -2.55 -5.92 4.91
C LEU A 76 -1.58 -5.90 6.08
N ASN A 77 -0.66 -6.84 6.03
CA ASN A 77 0.47 -6.93 6.93
C ASN A 77 1.72 -7.03 6.08
N GLY A 78 2.74 -6.29 6.46
CA GLY A 78 3.99 -6.30 5.74
C GLY A 78 5.12 -5.71 6.54
N LYS A 79 6.19 -5.38 5.85
CA LYS A 79 7.36 -4.74 6.45
C LYS A 79 7.60 -3.39 5.82
N LEU A 80 8.08 -2.45 6.60
CA LEU A 80 8.44 -1.13 6.11
C LEU A 80 9.83 -1.21 5.48
N THR A 81 9.95 -0.74 4.25
CA THR A 81 11.21 -0.70 3.52
C THR A 81 11.47 0.70 3.01
N ASN A 82 12.72 0.97 2.69
CA ASN A 82 13.07 2.24 2.06
C ASN A 82 14.11 1.96 0.97
N ARG A 83 14.12 2.83 -0.03
CA ARG A 83 15.10 2.79 -1.09
C ARG A 83 15.39 4.22 -1.54
N SER A 84 16.53 4.41 -2.15
CA SER A 84 16.90 5.71 -2.68
C SER A 84 17.04 5.62 -4.19
N TYR A 85 16.80 6.75 -4.87
CA TYR A 85 17.06 6.89 -6.30
C TYR A 85 17.54 8.31 -6.56
N GLU A 86 18.25 8.49 -7.67
CA GLU A 86 18.67 9.81 -8.12
C GLU A 86 17.78 10.26 -9.27
N ASP A 87 17.36 11.52 -9.23
CA ASP A 87 16.60 12.09 -10.34
C ASP A 87 17.53 12.55 -11.46
N SER A 88 16.97 13.11 -12.53
CA SER A 88 17.73 13.57 -13.69
C SER A 88 18.71 14.69 -13.37
N LYS A 89 18.55 15.35 -12.24
CA LYS A 89 19.43 16.43 -11.77
C LYS A 89 20.48 15.95 -10.77
N GLY A 90 20.53 14.64 -10.51
CA GLY A 90 21.47 14.06 -9.57
C GLY A 90 21.08 14.22 -8.10
N VAL A 91 19.86 14.64 -7.83
CA VAL A 91 19.36 14.78 -6.45
C VAL A 91 18.85 13.43 -5.95
N LYS A 92 19.31 13.04 -4.77
CA LYS A 92 18.94 11.79 -4.17
C LYS A 92 17.60 11.90 -3.44
N HIS A 93 16.70 10.96 -3.72
CA HIS A 93 15.38 10.87 -3.10
C HIS A 93 15.22 9.55 -2.36
N TRP A 94 14.51 9.59 -1.25
CA TRP A 94 14.19 8.41 -0.46
C TRP A 94 12.71 8.11 -0.59
N VAL A 95 12.39 6.83 -0.76
CA VAL A 95 11.00 6.36 -0.84
C VAL A 95 10.81 5.30 0.25
N TYR A 96 9.75 5.46 1.03
CA TYR A 96 9.34 4.49 2.03
C TYR A 96 8.12 3.74 1.52
N GLU A 97 8.16 2.43 1.63
CA GLU A 97 7.13 1.54 1.11
C GLU A 97 6.86 0.43 2.09
N VAL A 98 5.65 -0.12 2.06
CA VAL A 98 5.33 -1.34 2.80
C VAL A 98 5.30 -2.48 1.80
N VAL A 99 6.15 -3.48 2.01
CA VAL A 99 6.16 -4.70 1.19
C VAL A 99 5.24 -5.70 1.85
N VAL A 100 4.23 -6.14 1.11
CA VAL A 100 3.16 -6.98 1.64
C VAL A 100 3.64 -8.40 1.93
N ASN A 101 3.34 -8.91 3.12
CA ASN A 101 3.44 -10.33 3.45
C ASN A 101 2.10 -11.02 3.25
N GLU A 102 1.03 -10.42 3.79
CA GLU A 102 -0.33 -10.95 3.66
C GLU A 102 -1.28 -9.82 3.37
N ILE A 103 -2.27 -10.08 2.52
CA ILE A 103 -3.28 -9.08 2.18
C ILE A 103 -4.63 -9.75 2.01
N ILE A 104 -5.65 -9.09 2.54
CA ILE A 104 -7.05 -9.46 2.33
C ILE A 104 -7.68 -8.29 1.59
N CYS A 105 -8.23 -8.57 0.42
CA CYS A 105 -8.89 -7.57 -0.39
C CYS A 105 -10.40 -7.75 -0.26
N ARG A 106 -11.09 -6.66 0.05
CA ARG A 106 -12.56 -6.64 0.08
C ARG A 106 -13.04 -5.91 -1.15
N PRO A 107 -14.03 -6.46 -1.87
CA PRO A 107 -14.57 -5.76 -3.02
C PRO A 107 -15.22 -4.45 -2.57
N LYS A 108 -15.17 -3.47 -3.47
CA LYS A 108 -15.81 -2.19 -3.22
C LYS A 108 -17.32 -2.39 -3.06
N SER A 109 -17.88 -1.84 -2.01
CA SER A 109 -19.32 -1.87 -1.80
C SER A 109 -20.04 -1.09 -2.90
N ALA A 110 -21.10 -1.67 -3.42
CA ALA A 110 -21.89 -1.03 -4.47
C ALA A 110 -22.65 0.17 -3.89
#